data_e9f68b740aa8932e8efc2da3ed3e2cdd
#
_entry.id   e9f68b740aa8932e8efc2da3ed3e2cdd
#
_cell.length_a   1.000
_cell.length_b   1.000
_cell.length_c   1.000
_cell.angle_alpha   90.00
_cell.angle_beta   90.00
_cell.angle_gamma   90.00
#
_symmetry.space_group_name_H-M   'P 1'
#
loop_
_entity.id
_entity.type
_entity.pdbx_description
1 polymer ?
#
loop_
_entity_poly.entity_id
_entity_poly.type
_entity_poly.pdbx_seq_one_letter_code
_entity_poly.pdbx_strand_id
1 'polypeptide(L)'
;MTGLSRRALTLGLPLGALATGTLPLTGPASHAAAASPAVIPPRAQIRVGRFTVTALADGYADMPYSYFPGRTPEQVEQAARAQFVARPGGVRFLFNQYLVEDGERRILIDAGPAGSLGQTGMLPQALASLGLRPDQIDAVIVTHMHQDHIGGLVAGGRNSFPNAEIYIDRRDVAHWTDPAKRSGAPDYLQASFRLSAEVVRLYPRLQAIDGERQITRGISIVDLTGHTPGHIGVRIEDAGQSLVMVSDMVFPVVHPLATDVNFLMEQDHAAAQAMRARFFPRAVEQGALIAATHMAFPGLGRIVSDRGSLRWQPADWAFQA
;
A
#
# COMPACT_ATOMS: atom_id res chain seq x y z
N MET A 1 -65.77 -26.80 32.01
CA MET A 1 -65.88 -27.72 33.16
C MET A 1 -64.68 -27.40 34.04
N THR A 2 -65.01 -26.78 35.15
CA THR A 2 -64.62 -27.01 36.54
C THR A 2 -63.09 -26.87 36.79
N GLY A 3 -62.63 -26.04 37.73
CA GLY A 3 -63.22 -25.27 38.77
C GLY A 3 -62.13 -25.00 39.83
N LEU A 4 -62.06 -23.77 40.27
CA LEU A 4 -61.71 -23.25 41.59
C LEU A 4 -60.86 -24.08 42.59
N SER A 5 -59.81 -23.46 43.21
CA SER A 5 -59.98 -23.15 44.62
C SER A 5 -58.86 -22.28 45.18
N ARG A 6 -59.25 -21.15 45.80
CA ARG A 6 -58.45 -20.30 46.72
C ARG A 6 -58.35 -20.97 48.06
N ARG A 7 -57.21 -20.84 48.75
CA ARG A 7 -57.18 -20.74 50.21
C ARG A 7 -56.05 -19.78 50.65
N ALA A 8 -56.49 -18.73 51.27
CA ALA A 8 -55.70 -17.84 52.09
C ALA A 8 -55.46 -18.46 53.50
N LEU A 9 -54.33 -18.24 54.06
CA LEU A 9 -54.17 -18.33 55.52
C LEU A 9 -53.22 -17.19 56.00
N THR A 10 -53.79 -16.37 56.83
CA THR A 10 -53.15 -15.32 57.62
C THR A 10 -52.55 -15.87 58.92
N LEU A 11 -51.58 -15.11 59.46
CA LEU A 11 -51.08 -14.96 60.85
C LEU A 11 -49.57 -15.17 60.87
N GLY A 12 -48.80 -14.21 61.35
CA GLY A 12 -48.56 -13.55 62.55
C GLY A 12 -47.24 -12.83 62.55
N LEU A 13 -47.19 -11.57 62.94
CA LEU A 13 -45.99 -10.83 63.25
C LEU A 13 -45.37 -11.25 64.57
N PRO A 14 -44.06 -11.12 64.79
CA PRO A 14 -43.58 -10.28 65.84
C PRO A 14 -42.58 -9.21 65.40
N LEU A 15 -42.63 -8.06 66.06
CA LEU A 15 -41.65 -6.96 66.06
C LEU A 15 -40.29 -7.46 66.57
N GLY A 16 -39.26 -6.98 65.89
CA GLY A 16 -37.88 -7.19 66.33
C GLY A 16 -36.85 -6.30 65.60
N ALA A 17 -36.41 -5.23 66.27
CA ALA A 17 -35.15 -4.55 66.14
C ALA A 17 -34.71 -3.95 64.80
N LEU A 18 -34.72 -2.59 64.77
CA LEU A 18 -33.94 -1.75 63.84
C LEU A 18 -32.44 -2.00 64.04
N ALA A 19 -31.78 -2.54 63.03
CA ALA A 19 -30.32 -2.39 62.86
C ALA A 19 -30.10 -1.54 61.60
N THR A 20 -29.61 -0.31 61.81
CA THR A 20 -29.17 0.59 60.75
C THR A 20 -27.84 0.08 60.16
N GLY A 21 -27.94 -0.83 59.18
CA GLY A 21 -26.79 -1.23 58.38
C GLY A 21 -26.70 -0.36 57.12
N THR A 22 -25.68 0.50 57.05
CA THR A 22 -25.31 1.20 55.84
C THR A 22 -24.80 0.19 54.82
N LEU A 23 -25.61 -0.11 53.82
CA LEU A 23 -25.17 -0.86 52.63
C LEU A 23 -24.21 0.02 51.80
N PRO A 24 -23.03 -0.47 51.45
CA PRO A 24 -22.20 0.24 50.49
C PRO A 24 -22.90 0.18 49.12
N LEU A 25 -23.18 1.35 48.53
CA LEU A 25 -23.57 1.49 47.14
C LEU A 25 -22.37 1.05 46.29
N THR A 26 -22.35 -0.21 45.87
CA THR A 26 -21.48 -0.64 44.79
C THR A 26 -22.04 -0.06 43.49
N GLY A 27 -21.46 1.06 43.06
CA GLY A 27 -21.70 1.62 41.73
C GLY A 27 -21.44 0.55 40.67
N PRO A 28 -22.10 0.63 39.49
CA PRO A 28 -21.86 -0.33 38.43
C PRO A 28 -20.36 -0.33 38.07
N ALA A 29 -19.71 -1.48 38.20
CA ALA A 29 -18.35 -1.67 37.72
C ALA A 29 -18.32 -1.25 36.26
N SER A 30 -17.62 -0.15 35.97
CA SER A 30 -17.32 0.27 34.63
C SER A 30 -16.49 -0.86 33.99
N HIS A 31 -17.14 -1.69 33.17
CA HIS A 31 -16.44 -2.60 32.31
C HIS A 31 -15.65 -1.71 31.33
N ALA A 32 -14.35 -1.52 31.59
CA ALA A 32 -13.46 -0.97 30.62
C ALA A 32 -13.65 -1.84 29.37
N ALA A 33 -14.15 -1.24 28.28
CA ALA A 33 -14.27 -1.93 27.01
C ALA A 33 -12.88 -2.51 26.71
N ALA A 34 -12.80 -3.83 26.61
CA ALA A 34 -11.57 -4.50 26.22
C ALA A 34 -11.12 -3.86 24.90
N ALA A 35 -9.93 -3.27 24.88
CA ALA A 35 -9.36 -2.71 23.66
C ALA A 35 -9.37 -3.82 22.61
N SER A 36 -9.96 -3.53 21.44
CA SER A 36 -9.90 -4.47 20.33
C SER A 36 -8.43 -4.85 20.10
N PRO A 37 -8.12 -6.14 19.89
CA PRO A 37 -6.75 -6.55 19.67
C PRO A 37 -6.15 -5.73 18.50
N ALA A 38 -4.95 -5.19 18.71
CA ALA A 38 -4.27 -4.43 17.68
C ALA A 38 -4.09 -5.32 16.43
N VAL A 39 -4.57 -4.84 15.29
CA VAL A 39 -4.34 -5.53 14.02
C VAL A 39 -2.85 -5.40 13.68
N ILE A 40 -2.15 -6.53 13.56
CA ILE A 40 -0.77 -6.54 13.07
C ILE A 40 -0.83 -6.52 11.55
N PRO A 41 -0.29 -5.49 10.87
CA PRO A 41 -0.27 -5.44 9.42
C PRO A 41 0.48 -6.64 8.84
N PRO A 42 -0.01 -7.26 7.77
CA PRO A 42 0.70 -8.33 7.10
C PRO A 42 2.09 -7.89 6.65
N ARG A 43 3.07 -8.77 6.85
CA ARG A 43 4.44 -8.60 6.35
C ARG A 43 4.96 -9.93 5.81
N ALA A 44 5.82 -9.84 4.81
CA ALA A 44 6.42 -11.00 4.18
C ALA A 44 7.84 -10.70 3.76
N GLN A 45 8.77 -11.62 3.93
CA GLN A 45 10.20 -11.41 3.65
C GLN A 45 10.71 -12.40 2.61
N ILE A 46 11.55 -11.91 1.73
CA ILE A 46 12.36 -12.74 0.83
C ILE A 46 13.82 -12.29 0.88
N ARG A 47 14.71 -13.19 0.44
CA ARG A 47 16.12 -12.88 0.26
C ARG A 47 16.45 -12.67 -1.21
N VAL A 48 17.28 -11.66 -1.49
CA VAL A 48 17.92 -11.42 -2.79
C VAL A 48 19.41 -11.27 -2.52
N GLY A 49 20.14 -12.39 -2.59
CA GLY A 49 21.53 -12.42 -2.14
C GLY A 49 21.68 -11.98 -0.69
N ARG A 50 22.47 -10.91 -0.45
CA ARG A 50 22.65 -10.32 0.89
C ARG A 50 21.45 -9.51 1.37
N PHE A 51 20.59 -9.05 0.46
CA PHE A 51 19.45 -8.21 0.82
C PHE A 51 18.29 -8.99 1.44
N THR A 52 17.72 -8.45 2.50
CA THR A 52 16.39 -8.84 2.98
C THR A 52 15.39 -7.83 2.43
N VAL A 53 14.39 -8.31 1.71
CA VAL A 53 13.30 -7.50 1.18
C VAL A 53 12.03 -7.86 1.92
N THR A 54 11.46 -6.90 2.64
CA THR A 54 10.23 -7.06 3.41
C THR A 54 9.10 -6.31 2.72
N ALA A 55 8.08 -7.03 2.25
CA ALA A 55 6.81 -6.44 1.85
C ALA A 55 6.02 -6.04 3.11
N LEU A 56 5.51 -4.82 3.12
CA LEU A 56 4.73 -4.21 4.20
C LEU A 56 3.37 -3.81 3.66
N ALA A 57 2.29 -4.38 4.18
CA ALA A 57 0.94 -3.99 3.77
C ALA A 57 0.53 -2.68 4.47
N ASP A 58 0.22 -1.64 3.68
CA ASP A 58 -0.33 -0.38 4.21
C ASP A 58 -1.86 -0.37 4.25
N GLY A 59 -2.50 -1.28 3.54
CA GLY A 59 -3.95 -1.40 3.46
C GLY A 59 -4.47 -1.56 2.04
N TYR A 60 -5.73 -1.10 1.80
CA TYR A 60 -6.39 -1.23 0.50
C TYR A 60 -7.36 -0.08 0.21
N ALA A 61 -7.65 0.11 -1.09
CA ALA A 61 -8.79 0.89 -1.56
C ALA A 61 -9.51 0.16 -2.69
N ASP A 62 -10.80 0.44 -2.86
CA ASP A 62 -11.60 -0.08 -3.97
C ASP A 62 -11.72 1.01 -5.03
N MET A 63 -10.98 0.85 -6.15
CA MET A 63 -10.94 1.81 -7.25
C MET A 63 -12.17 1.65 -8.13
N PRO A 64 -12.92 2.74 -8.43
CA PRO A 64 -14.10 2.66 -9.29
C PRO A 64 -13.79 1.99 -10.64
N TYR A 65 -14.73 1.22 -11.18
CA TYR A 65 -14.59 0.63 -12.52
C TYR A 65 -14.39 1.68 -13.61
N SER A 66 -14.89 2.90 -13.40
CA SER A 66 -14.70 4.05 -14.32
C SER A 66 -13.25 4.55 -14.40
N TYR A 67 -12.35 4.09 -13.52
CA TYR A 67 -10.94 4.47 -13.56
C TYR A 67 -10.14 3.77 -14.69
N PHE A 68 -10.81 2.96 -15.50
CA PHE A 68 -10.19 2.25 -16.63
C PHE A 68 -10.75 2.76 -17.97
N PRO A 69 -10.32 3.95 -18.45
CA PRO A 69 -10.81 4.53 -19.68
C PRO A 69 -10.56 3.59 -20.88
N GLY A 70 -11.53 3.58 -21.80
CA GLY A 70 -11.50 2.67 -22.96
C GLY A 70 -12.06 1.27 -22.69
N ARG A 71 -12.49 0.98 -21.46
CA ARG A 71 -13.21 -0.24 -21.08
C ARG A 71 -14.59 0.10 -20.48
N THR A 72 -15.56 -0.77 -20.70
CA THR A 72 -16.85 -0.61 -19.99
C THR A 72 -16.74 -1.10 -18.53
N PRO A 73 -17.58 -0.61 -17.61
CA PRO A 73 -17.60 -1.10 -16.23
C PRO A 73 -17.76 -2.63 -16.14
N GLU A 74 -18.55 -3.23 -17.02
CA GLU A 74 -18.79 -4.67 -17.06
C GLU A 74 -17.53 -5.44 -17.49
N GLN A 75 -16.76 -4.92 -18.45
CA GLN A 75 -15.47 -5.51 -18.87
C GLN A 75 -14.45 -5.47 -17.72
N VAL A 76 -14.40 -4.35 -17.00
CA VAL A 76 -13.50 -4.19 -15.85
C VAL A 76 -13.93 -5.11 -14.71
N GLU A 77 -15.23 -5.18 -14.41
CA GLU A 77 -15.77 -6.08 -13.39
C GLU A 77 -15.49 -7.54 -13.72
N GLN A 78 -15.68 -7.95 -14.98
CA GLN A 78 -15.36 -9.32 -15.42
C GLN A 78 -13.90 -9.66 -15.22
N ALA A 79 -12.99 -8.75 -15.60
CA ALA A 79 -11.55 -8.93 -15.38
C ALA A 79 -11.19 -8.99 -13.89
N ALA A 80 -11.82 -8.13 -13.07
CA ALA A 80 -11.61 -8.11 -11.63
C ALA A 80 -12.15 -9.38 -10.93
N ARG A 81 -13.29 -9.91 -11.38
CA ARG A 81 -13.85 -11.19 -10.90
C ARG A 81 -12.92 -12.35 -11.20
N ALA A 82 -12.32 -12.39 -12.40
CA ALA A 82 -11.37 -13.42 -12.78
C ALA A 82 -10.11 -13.44 -11.88
N GLN A 83 -9.81 -12.30 -11.24
CA GLN A 83 -8.69 -12.14 -10.31
C GLN A 83 -9.12 -12.15 -8.82
N PHE A 84 -10.40 -12.36 -8.52
CA PHE A 84 -10.98 -12.33 -7.17
C PHE A 84 -10.83 -10.97 -6.45
N VAL A 85 -10.66 -9.88 -7.20
CA VAL A 85 -10.48 -8.51 -6.68
C VAL A 85 -11.69 -7.61 -6.91
N ALA A 86 -12.76 -8.11 -7.55
CA ALA A 86 -14.00 -7.36 -7.72
C ALA A 86 -14.66 -7.07 -6.36
N ARG A 87 -15.12 -5.83 -6.20
CA ARG A 87 -15.90 -5.36 -5.06
C ARG A 87 -17.12 -4.61 -5.58
N PRO A 88 -18.16 -4.37 -4.76
CA PRO A 88 -19.30 -3.57 -5.19
C PRO A 88 -18.83 -2.21 -5.75
N GLY A 89 -18.98 -2.03 -7.08
CA GLY A 89 -18.63 -0.79 -7.78
C GLY A 89 -17.15 -0.55 -8.06
N GLY A 90 -16.25 -1.49 -7.76
CA GLY A 90 -14.83 -1.25 -7.95
C GLY A 90 -13.90 -2.46 -7.92
N VAL A 91 -12.63 -2.19 -8.15
CA VAL A 91 -11.51 -3.13 -8.12
C VAL A 91 -10.69 -2.89 -6.86
N ARG A 92 -10.45 -3.92 -6.06
CA ARG A 92 -9.58 -3.81 -4.89
C ARG A 92 -8.12 -3.70 -5.28
N PHE A 93 -7.52 -2.57 -4.89
CA PHE A 93 -6.08 -2.34 -4.93
C PHE A 93 -5.51 -2.48 -3.53
N LEU A 94 -4.42 -3.23 -3.39
CA LEU A 94 -3.59 -3.24 -2.19
C LEU A 94 -2.54 -2.12 -2.29
N PHE A 95 -1.96 -1.75 -1.14
CA PHE A 95 -0.86 -0.80 -1.07
C PHE A 95 0.29 -1.49 -0.35
N ASN A 96 1.21 -2.07 -1.15
CA ASN A 96 2.39 -2.76 -0.66
C ASN A 96 3.59 -1.80 -0.76
N GLN A 97 4.23 -1.50 0.36
CA GLN A 97 5.53 -0.85 0.40
C GLN A 97 6.61 -1.91 0.65
N TYR A 98 7.85 -1.59 0.33
CA TYR A 98 8.94 -2.55 0.48
C TYR A 98 10.10 -1.94 1.25
N LEU A 99 10.53 -2.62 2.31
CA LEU A 99 11.75 -2.29 3.03
C LEU A 99 12.87 -3.21 2.55
N VAL A 100 13.99 -2.60 2.16
CA VAL A 100 15.21 -3.30 1.71
C VAL A 100 16.30 -3.06 2.72
N GLU A 101 16.88 -4.13 3.24
CA GLU A 101 17.96 -4.10 4.23
C GLU A 101 19.15 -4.95 3.75
N ASP A 102 20.37 -4.42 3.88
CA ASP A 102 21.62 -5.15 3.58
C ASP A 102 22.49 -5.40 4.82
N GLY A 103 21.95 -5.12 6.00
CA GLY A 103 22.66 -5.18 7.28
C GLY A 103 23.28 -3.85 7.73
N GLU A 104 23.46 -2.90 6.82
CA GLU A 104 24.01 -1.57 7.10
C GLU A 104 22.97 -0.46 6.91
N ARG A 105 22.16 -0.57 5.85
CA ARG A 105 21.19 0.45 5.46
C ARG A 105 19.78 -0.12 5.38
N ARG A 106 18.82 0.74 5.70
CA ARG A 106 17.37 0.52 5.57
C ARG A 106 16.80 1.47 4.54
N ILE A 107 16.40 0.93 3.41
CA ILE A 107 15.87 1.69 2.27
C ILE A 107 14.40 1.33 2.11
N LEU A 108 13.53 2.30 2.30
CA LEU A 108 12.10 2.13 2.06
C LEU A 108 11.79 2.50 0.61
N ILE A 109 10.95 1.72 -0.05
CA ILE A 109 10.45 2.00 -1.39
C ILE A 109 8.98 2.40 -1.25
N ASP A 110 8.70 3.66 -1.56
CA ASP A 110 7.45 4.37 -1.33
C ASP A 110 7.03 4.45 0.15
N ALA A 111 6.15 5.39 0.46
CA ALA A 111 5.71 5.65 1.83
C ALA A 111 4.20 5.49 2.04
N GLY A 112 3.47 5.01 1.03
CA GLY A 112 2.04 4.75 1.11
C GLY A 112 1.17 6.01 1.16
N PRO A 113 -0.17 5.84 1.15
CA PRO A 113 -1.15 6.94 1.13
C PRO A 113 -1.41 7.58 2.51
N ALA A 114 -0.88 7.05 3.61
CA ALA A 114 -1.06 7.58 4.98
C ALA A 114 -2.54 7.80 5.39
N GLY A 115 -3.42 6.89 5.02
CA GLY A 115 -4.84 6.97 5.36
C GLY A 115 -5.67 7.91 4.47
N SER A 116 -5.08 8.50 3.43
CA SER A 116 -5.81 9.40 2.52
C SER A 116 -6.70 8.66 1.51
N LEU A 117 -6.54 7.36 1.36
CA LEU A 117 -7.29 6.51 0.43
C LEU A 117 -7.79 5.25 1.15
N GLY A 118 -9.07 4.97 1.03
CA GLY A 118 -9.67 3.72 1.50
C GLY A 118 -9.35 3.38 2.96
N GLN A 119 -8.91 2.16 3.19
CA GLN A 119 -8.50 1.60 4.48
C GLN A 119 -6.97 1.40 4.50
N THR A 120 -6.24 2.49 4.55
CA THR A 120 -4.77 2.53 4.47
C THR A 120 -4.18 3.28 5.65
N GLY A 121 -2.85 3.47 5.69
CA GLY A 121 -2.14 4.17 6.75
C GLY A 121 -1.56 3.24 7.81
N MET A 122 -1.34 1.97 7.47
CA MET A 122 -0.77 0.97 8.38
C MET A 122 0.76 0.88 8.32
N LEU A 123 1.42 1.61 7.42
CA LEU A 123 2.89 1.55 7.27
C LEU A 123 3.64 1.84 8.60
N PRO A 124 3.26 2.83 9.43
CA PRO A 124 3.93 3.04 10.72
C PRO A 124 3.82 1.83 11.65
N GLN A 125 2.65 1.17 11.70
CA GLN A 125 2.44 -0.05 12.48
C GLN A 125 3.21 -1.25 11.89
N ALA A 126 3.30 -1.32 10.56
CA ALA A 126 4.08 -2.35 9.87
C ALA A 126 5.57 -2.22 10.19
N LEU A 127 6.14 -1.02 10.16
CA LEU A 127 7.51 -0.74 10.60
C LEU A 127 7.70 -1.06 12.09
N ALA A 128 6.79 -0.61 12.95
CA ALA A 128 6.84 -0.89 14.39
C ALA A 128 6.81 -2.41 14.68
N SER A 129 6.09 -3.21 13.89
CA SER A 129 6.07 -4.67 14.02
C SER A 129 7.41 -5.35 13.71
N LEU A 130 8.32 -4.63 13.02
CA LEU A 130 9.72 -5.02 12.80
C LEU A 130 10.66 -4.45 13.88
N GLY A 131 10.12 -3.74 14.88
CA GLY A 131 10.93 -3.02 15.87
C GLY A 131 11.57 -1.73 15.34
N LEU A 132 11.07 -1.21 14.22
CA LEU A 132 11.63 -0.04 13.56
C LEU A 132 10.77 1.20 13.80
N ARG A 133 11.46 2.33 13.98
CA ARG A 133 10.86 3.67 13.96
C ARG A 133 11.22 4.37 12.66
N PRO A 134 10.41 5.34 12.20
CA PRO A 134 10.69 6.09 10.97
C PRO A 134 12.04 6.81 10.95
N ASP A 135 12.56 7.24 12.11
CA ASP A 135 13.88 7.87 12.23
C ASP A 135 15.07 6.92 12.01
N GLN A 136 14.80 5.62 11.88
CA GLN A 136 15.79 4.57 11.60
C GLN A 136 15.82 4.16 10.11
N ILE A 137 15.04 4.83 9.27
CA ILE A 137 15.09 4.66 7.81
C ILE A 137 16.16 5.60 7.25
N ASP A 138 17.13 5.04 6.51
CA ASP A 138 18.28 5.77 5.99
C ASP A 138 17.97 6.43 4.64
N ALA A 139 17.09 5.83 3.85
CA ALA A 139 16.66 6.38 2.57
C ALA A 139 15.22 5.99 2.24
N VAL A 140 14.53 6.83 1.46
CA VAL A 140 13.29 6.47 0.78
C VAL A 140 13.48 6.71 -0.72
N ILE A 141 13.27 5.67 -1.51
CA ILE A 141 13.19 5.78 -2.97
C ILE A 141 11.72 5.89 -3.32
N VAL A 142 11.33 7.02 -3.89
CA VAL A 142 9.97 7.28 -4.34
C VAL A 142 9.88 6.88 -5.80
N THR A 143 8.98 5.95 -6.11
CA THR A 143 8.82 5.46 -7.48
C THR A 143 8.19 6.50 -8.38
N HIS A 144 7.22 7.27 -7.85
CA HIS A 144 6.61 8.44 -8.48
C HIS A 144 5.80 9.25 -7.47
N MET A 145 5.37 10.46 -7.84
CA MET A 145 4.80 11.39 -6.85
C MET A 145 3.26 11.40 -6.80
N HIS A 146 2.58 10.29 -7.06
CA HIS A 146 1.16 10.18 -6.69
C HIS A 146 1.00 10.11 -5.17
N GLN A 147 -0.16 10.57 -4.68
CA GLN A 147 -0.44 10.70 -3.24
C GLN A 147 -0.30 9.39 -2.46
N ASP A 148 -0.54 8.27 -3.11
CA ASP A 148 -0.49 6.94 -2.50
C ASP A 148 0.93 6.34 -2.43
N HIS A 149 1.92 7.03 -2.98
CA HIS A 149 3.34 6.68 -2.87
C HIS A 149 4.11 7.65 -1.97
N ILE A 150 3.67 8.91 -1.89
CA ILE A 150 4.35 9.95 -1.10
C ILE A 150 3.60 10.38 0.15
N GLY A 151 2.36 9.93 0.37
CA GLY A 151 1.51 10.36 1.48
C GLY A 151 2.18 10.20 2.83
N GLY A 152 2.79 9.06 3.07
CA GLY A 152 3.48 8.75 4.32
C GLY A 152 4.77 9.53 4.56
N LEU A 153 5.29 10.27 3.57
CA LEU A 153 6.42 11.17 3.79
C LEU A 153 6.05 12.37 4.69
N VAL A 154 4.75 12.68 4.82
CA VAL A 154 4.29 13.85 5.56
C VAL A 154 3.30 13.43 6.65
N ALA A 155 3.55 13.83 7.87
CA ALA A 155 2.64 13.63 9.00
C ALA A 155 2.47 14.94 9.78
N GLY A 156 1.24 15.48 9.82
CA GLY A 156 0.92 16.71 10.56
C GLY A 156 1.79 17.91 10.14
N GLY A 157 2.08 18.05 8.84
CA GLY A 157 2.88 19.15 8.29
C GLY A 157 4.39 19.04 8.58
N ARG A 158 4.87 17.86 9.00
CA ARG A 158 6.29 17.55 9.29
C ARG A 158 6.75 16.35 8.47
N ASN A 159 8.05 16.25 8.23
CA ASN A 159 8.65 15.08 7.61
C ASN A 159 8.53 13.85 8.53
N SER A 160 8.07 12.76 7.98
CA SER A 160 7.90 11.48 8.72
C SER A 160 9.22 10.74 8.92
N PHE A 161 10.17 10.88 7.98
CA PHE A 161 11.46 10.18 7.97
C PHE A 161 12.59 11.21 8.09
N PRO A 162 12.86 11.75 9.30
CA PRO A 162 13.73 12.91 9.48
C PRO A 162 15.19 12.68 9.10
N ASN A 163 15.66 11.44 9.14
CA ASN A 163 17.04 11.07 8.85
C ASN A 163 17.24 10.55 7.41
N ALA A 164 16.14 10.25 6.70
CA ALA A 164 16.19 9.63 5.38
C ALA A 164 16.63 10.61 4.29
N GLU A 165 17.49 10.13 3.38
CA GLU A 165 17.66 10.71 2.06
C GLU A 165 16.48 10.33 1.17
N ILE A 166 15.85 11.28 0.49
CA ILE A 166 14.72 11.02 -0.40
C ILE A 166 15.21 11.07 -1.84
N TYR A 167 15.03 9.99 -2.59
CA TYR A 167 15.38 9.91 -4.02
C TYR A 167 14.11 9.93 -4.85
N ILE A 168 14.00 10.88 -5.78
CA ILE A 168 12.84 11.03 -6.69
C ILE A 168 13.38 11.39 -8.07
N ASP A 169 12.77 10.89 -9.14
CA ASP A 169 13.15 11.31 -10.49
C ASP A 169 12.83 12.79 -10.72
N ARG A 170 13.79 13.51 -11.33
CA ARG A 170 13.71 14.95 -11.59
C ARG A 170 12.48 15.33 -12.43
N ARG A 171 12.07 14.45 -13.36
CA ARG A 171 10.91 14.69 -14.22
C ARG A 171 9.61 14.72 -13.42
N ASP A 172 9.48 13.87 -12.40
CA ASP A 172 8.34 13.88 -11.50
C ASP A 172 8.36 15.11 -10.59
N VAL A 173 9.49 15.43 -9.99
CA VAL A 173 9.62 16.67 -9.20
C VAL A 173 9.20 17.88 -10.04
N ALA A 174 9.71 18.03 -11.28
CA ALA A 174 9.37 19.13 -12.15
C ALA A 174 7.88 19.16 -12.55
N HIS A 175 7.27 17.98 -12.77
CA HIS A 175 5.86 17.90 -13.14
C HIS A 175 4.94 18.25 -11.96
N TRP A 176 5.13 17.58 -10.82
CA TRP A 176 4.21 17.66 -9.69
C TRP A 176 4.36 18.91 -8.81
N THR A 177 5.43 19.70 -9.03
CA THR A 177 5.62 21.00 -8.36
C THR A 177 5.33 22.20 -9.25
N ASP A 178 4.96 21.99 -10.52
CA ASP A 178 4.63 23.05 -11.47
C ASP A 178 3.24 23.66 -11.17
N PRO A 179 3.16 24.96 -10.79
CA PRO A 179 1.88 25.61 -10.51
C PRO A 179 0.95 25.69 -11.73
N ALA A 180 1.50 25.79 -12.95
CA ALA A 180 0.71 25.85 -14.17
C ALA A 180 0.04 24.50 -14.46
N LYS A 181 0.77 23.41 -14.30
CA LYS A 181 0.23 22.05 -14.41
C LYS A 181 -0.83 21.78 -13.34
N ARG A 182 -0.58 22.18 -12.10
CA ARG A 182 -1.55 22.06 -11.01
C ARG A 182 -2.85 22.78 -11.31
N SER A 183 -2.80 24.03 -11.82
CA SER A 183 -4.01 24.82 -12.09
C SER A 183 -4.91 24.21 -13.16
N GLY A 184 -4.34 23.49 -14.12
CA GLY A 184 -5.05 22.79 -15.18
C GLY A 184 -5.41 21.33 -14.86
N ALA A 185 -4.96 20.81 -13.73
CA ALA A 185 -5.14 19.40 -13.38
C ALA A 185 -6.56 19.12 -12.84
N PRO A 186 -7.13 17.94 -13.18
CA PRO A 186 -8.42 17.53 -12.64
C PRO A 186 -8.34 17.30 -11.12
N ASP A 187 -9.51 17.33 -10.47
CA ASP A 187 -9.62 17.25 -9.00
C ASP A 187 -8.94 16.03 -8.38
N TYR A 188 -9.01 14.89 -9.04
CA TYR A 188 -8.41 13.64 -8.54
C TYR A 188 -6.87 13.67 -8.48
N LEU A 189 -6.20 14.61 -9.18
CA LEU A 189 -4.75 14.82 -9.12
C LEU A 189 -4.32 15.93 -8.15
N GLN A 190 -5.24 16.78 -7.71
CA GLN A 190 -4.91 17.95 -6.88
C GLN A 190 -4.20 17.59 -5.56
N ALA A 191 -4.53 16.43 -4.99
CA ALA A 191 -3.87 15.96 -3.78
C ALA A 191 -2.39 15.64 -4.02
N SER A 192 -2.05 14.99 -5.14
CA SER A 192 -0.66 14.70 -5.52
C SER A 192 0.16 15.98 -5.71
N PHE A 193 -0.38 16.98 -6.41
CA PHE A 193 0.30 18.27 -6.58
C PHE A 193 0.55 19.01 -5.24
N ARG A 194 -0.45 19.06 -4.35
CA ARG A 194 -0.27 19.70 -3.04
C ARG A 194 0.78 18.99 -2.20
N LEU A 195 0.69 17.68 -2.14
CA LEU A 195 1.57 16.85 -1.33
C LEU A 195 3.01 16.88 -1.86
N SER A 196 3.19 16.87 -3.18
CA SER A 196 4.51 16.97 -3.82
C SER A 196 5.23 18.27 -3.46
N ALA A 197 4.51 19.41 -3.51
CA ALA A 197 5.07 20.70 -3.08
C ALA A 197 5.45 20.68 -1.60
N GLU A 198 4.67 20.01 -0.75
CA GLU A 198 4.96 19.88 0.67
C GLU A 198 6.15 18.96 0.93
N VAL A 199 6.26 17.83 0.25
CA VAL A 199 7.42 16.92 0.33
C VAL A 199 8.70 17.65 -0.03
N VAL A 200 8.74 18.35 -1.16
CA VAL A 200 9.94 19.11 -1.57
C VAL A 200 10.33 20.16 -0.53
N ARG A 201 9.35 20.85 0.05
CA ARG A 201 9.60 21.84 1.11
C ARG A 201 10.14 21.21 2.40
N LEU A 202 9.65 20.02 2.79
CA LEU A 202 9.97 19.37 4.07
C LEU A 202 11.27 18.56 4.03
N TYR A 203 11.74 18.17 2.85
CA TYR A 203 12.95 17.38 2.67
C TYR A 203 14.04 18.15 1.89
N PRO A 204 14.74 19.10 2.54
CA PRO A 204 15.74 19.95 1.87
C PRO A 204 16.94 19.17 1.32
N ARG A 205 17.13 17.92 1.75
CA ARG A 205 18.18 17.01 1.24
C ARG A 205 17.65 16.03 0.18
N LEU A 206 16.45 16.29 -0.40
CA LEU A 206 15.89 15.49 -1.48
C LEU A 206 16.86 15.46 -2.67
N GLN A 207 17.10 14.26 -3.18
CA GLN A 207 17.95 14.00 -4.33
C GLN A 207 17.05 13.83 -5.57
N ALA A 208 16.97 14.88 -6.38
CA ALA A 208 16.33 14.80 -7.69
C ALA A 208 17.26 14.06 -8.67
N ILE A 209 16.98 12.79 -8.91
CA ILE A 209 17.82 11.92 -9.74
C ILE A 209 17.43 11.98 -11.21
N ASP A 210 18.36 11.65 -12.09
CA ASP A 210 18.15 11.62 -13.54
C ASP A 210 18.21 10.17 -14.05
N GLY A 211 17.07 9.62 -14.44
CA GLY A 211 16.96 8.33 -15.11
C GLY A 211 17.61 7.14 -14.39
N GLU A 212 18.05 6.16 -15.18
CA GLU A 212 18.69 4.94 -14.68
C GLU A 212 20.03 5.24 -14.01
N ARG A 213 20.19 4.79 -12.78
CA ARG A 213 21.45 4.92 -12.04
C ARG A 213 21.55 3.95 -10.89
N GLN A 214 22.75 3.67 -10.45
CA GLN A 214 23.00 2.95 -9.21
C GLN A 214 22.87 3.90 -8.01
N ILE A 215 22.04 3.53 -7.03
CA ILE A 215 21.88 4.25 -5.76
C ILE A 215 22.93 3.78 -4.76
N THR A 216 23.08 2.47 -4.64
CA THR A 216 24.15 1.82 -3.87
C THR A 216 24.47 0.47 -4.50
N ARG A 217 25.53 -0.19 -4.05
CA ARG A 217 25.92 -1.50 -4.60
C ARG A 217 24.74 -2.51 -4.52
N GLY A 218 24.31 -2.97 -5.68
CA GLY A 218 23.21 -3.94 -5.82
C GLY A 218 21.82 -3.33 -5.81
N ILE A 219 21.66 -2.00 -5.70
CA ILE A 219 20.39 -1.29 -5.83
C ILE A 219 20.50 -0.23 -6.90
N SER A 220 19.69 -0.34 -7.95
CA SER A 220 19.68 0.58 -9.08
C SER A 220 18.25 0.98 -9.47
N ILE A 221 18.14 2.14 -10.08
CA ILE A 221 16.92 2.68 -10.66
C ILE A 221 16.73 2.14 -12.06
N VAL A 222 15.49 1.80 -12.39
CA VAL A 222 15.03 1.40 -13.73
C VAL A 222 14.04 2.45 -14.22
N ASP A 223 14.21 2.94 -15.45
CA ASP A 223 13.26 3.88 -16.05
C ASP A 223 11.99 3.15 -16.51
N LEU A 224 10.86 3.53 -15.92
CA LEU A 224 9.53 3.01 -16.20
C LEU A 224 8.54 4.12 -16.62
N THR A 225 9.06 5.20 -17.18
CA THR A 225 8.30 6.37 -17.63
C THR A 225 7.04 6.01 -18.41
N GLY A 226 5.93 6.69 -18.09
CA GLY A 226 4.63 6.54 -18.77
C GLY A 226 3.48 6.76 -17.81
N HIS A 227 3.41 5.99 -16.73
CA HIS A 227 2.41 6.21 -15.67
C HIS A 227 2.50 7.63 -15.09
N THR A 228 3.72 8.08 -14.78
CA THR A 228 4.07 9.50 -14.62
C THR A 228 5.30 9.83 -15.46
N PRO A 229 5.63 11.14 -15.67
CA PRO A 229 6.81 11.52 -16.45
C PRO A 229 8.13 11.01 -15.87
N GLY A 230 8.21 10.83 -14.58
CA GLY A 230 9.38 10.32 -13.87
C GLY A 230 9.13 9.01 -13.13
N HIS A 231 8.18 8.19 -13.57
CA HIS A 231 7.96 6.88 -12.98
C HIS A 231 9.20 6.00 -13.12
N ILE A 232 9.69 5.50 -11.98
CA ILE A 232 10.86 4.62 -11.88
C ILE A 232 10.52 3.31 -11.17
N GLY A 233 11.28 2.29 -11.47
CA GLY A 233 11.37 1.06 -10.68
C GLY A 233 12.67 0.98 -9.91
N VAL A 234 12.76 0.00 -9.02
CA VAL A 234 13.97 -0.30 -8.26
C VAL A 234 14.38 -1.73 -8.51
N ARG A 235 15.61 -1.92 -8.99
CA ARG A 235 16.20 -3.25 -9.15
C ARG A 235 17.14 -3.53 -8.00
N ILE A 236 16.98 -4.72 -7.42
CA ILE A 236 17.84 -5.27 -6.38
C ILE A 236 18.53 -6.49 -6.97
N GLU A 237 19.85 -6.51 -6.95
CA GLU A 237 20.66 -7.61 -7.53
C GLU A 237 21.82 -7.95 -6.62
N ASP A 238 21.97 -9.23 -6.29
CA ASP A 238 23.15 -9.74 -5.61
C ASP A 238 23.28 -11.26 -5.81
N ALA A 239 24.50 -11.77 -5.94
CA ALA A 239 24.84 -13.20 -6.05
C ALA A 239 24.01 -13.94 -7.13
N GLY A 240 23.75 -13.30 -8.28
CA GLY A 240 22.98 -13.88 -9.39
C GLY A 240 21.47 -13.93 -9.17
N GLN A 241 20.96 -13.37 -8.08
CA GLN A 241 19.54 -13.18 -7.82
C GLN A 241 19.12 -11.76 -8.15
N SER A 242 17.88 -11.57 -8.61
CA SER A 242 17.35 -10.24 -8.96
C SER A 242 15.87 -10.14 -8.63
N LEU A 243 15.47 -8.97 -8.15
CA LEU A 243 14.09 -8.53 -7.96
C LEU A 243 13.94 -7.15 -8.59
N VAL A 244 12.87 -6.93 -9.36
CA VAL A 244 12.51 -5.61 -9.88
C VAL A 244 11.19 -5.14 -9.28
N MET A 245 11.23 -4.05 -8.53
CA MET A 245 10.03 -3.37 -8.05
C MET A 245 9.53 -2.45 -9.14
N VAL A 246 8.33 -2.70 -9.65
CA VAL A 246 7.79 -2.02 -10.84
C VAL A 246 6.66 -1.05 -10.54
N SER A 247 6.27 -0.96 -9.26
CA SER A 247 5.22 -0.06 -8.77
C SER A 247 3.96 -0.12 -9.66
N ASP A 248 3.56 0.98 -10.28
CA ASP A 248 2.32 1.17 -11.01
C ASP A 248 2.37 0.74 -12.49
N MET A 249 3.33 -0.11 -12.84
CA MET A 249 3.27 -0.82 -14.12
C MET A 249 2.27 -1.97 -14.14
N VAL A 250 1.97 -2.56 -12.96
CA VAL A 250 1.12 -3.73 -12.81
C VAL A 250 0.09 -3.50 -11.73
N PHE A 251 -1.18 -3.64 -12.06
CA PHE A 251 -2.30 -3.65 -11.12
C PHE A 251 -3.34 -4.73 -11.49
N PRO A 252 -4.28 -5.09 -10.60
CA PRO A 252 -5.06 -6.32 -10.71
C PRO A 252 -5.82 -6.55 -12.02
N VAL A 253 -6.27 -5.50 -12.70
CA VAL A 253 -7.00 -5.58 -13.98
C VAL A 253 -6.18 -5.20 -15.19
N VAL A 254 -5.09 -4.43 -15.02
CA VAL A 254 -4.00 -4.37 -16.00
C VAL A 254 -3.17 -5.64 -15.79
N HIS A 255 -3.84 -6.69 -15.58
CA HIS A 255 -3.24 -7.96 -15.63
C HIS A 255 -2.43 -8.00 -16.89
N PRO A 256 -1.26 -8.62 -16.88
CA PRO A 256 -0.34 -8.60 -18.00
C PRO A 256 -0.97 -9.00 -19.33
N LEU A 257 -2.25 -9.21 -19.29
CA LEU A 257 -3.11 -9.57 -20.39
C LEU A 257 -3.32 -8.46 -21.39
N ALA A 258 -3.28 -7.24 -20.96
CA ALA A 258 -3.63 -6.13 -21.82
C ALA A 258 -2.65 -4.99 -21.56
N THR A 259 -1.59 -4.95 -22.35
CA THR A 259 -0.68 -3.80 -22.36
C THR A 259 -1.40 -2.51 -22.79
N ASP A 260 -2.58 -2.63 -23.41
CA ASP A 260 -3.41 -1.54 -23.90
C ASP A 260 -4.49 -1.06 -22.92
N VAL A 261 -4.56 -1.60 -21.69
CA VAL A 261 -5.45 -1.07 -20.67
C VAL A 261 -4.89 0.24 -20.13
N ASN A 262 -5.73 1.27 -20.11
CA ASN A 262 -5.41 2.55 -19.49
C ASN A 262 -5.92 2.61 -18.05
N PHE A 263 -5.22 3.36 -17.23
CA PHE A 263 -5.66 3.72 -15.89
C PHE A 263 -5.77 5.25 -15.78
N LEU A 264 -6.84 5.74 -15.20
CA LEU A 264 -7.16 7.18 -15.15
C LEU A 264 -6.02 8.03 -14.57
N MET A 265 -5.25 7.46 -13.62
CA MET A 265 -4.16 8.16 -12.96
C MET A 265 -2.90 8.28 -13.84
N GLU A 266 -2.80 7.53 -14.95
CA GLU A 266 -1.66 7.64 -15.88
C GLU A 266 -1.63 9.00 -16.56
N GLN A 267 -0.47 9.66 -16.53
CA GLN A 267 -0.28 10.99 -17.13
C GLN A 267 -0.10 10.94 -18.65
N ASP A 268 0.37 9.80 -19.17
CA ASP A 268 0.51 9.53 -20.60
C ASP A 268 0.18 8.05 -20.88
N HIS A 269 -1.06 7.81 -21.27
CA HIS A 269 -1.55 6.45 -21.57
C HIS A 269 -0.73 5.76 -22.67
N ALA A 270 -0.33 6.49 -23.71
CA ALA A 270 0.43 5.91 -24.82
C ALA A 270 1.84 5.49 -24.37
N ALA A 271 2.50 6.34 -23.58
CA ALA A 271 3.80 6.04 -23.03
C ALA A 271 3.74 4.87 -22.02
N ALA A 272 2.70 4.83 -21.16
CA ALA A 272 2.49 3.72 -20.22
C ALA A 272 2.26 2.38 -20.93
N GLN A 273 1.44 2.36 -21.98
CA GLN A 273 1.23 1.18 -22.81
C GLN A 273 2.52 0.73 -23.53
N ALA A 274 3.27 1.67 -24.12
CA ALA A 274 4.53 1.38 -24.78
C ALA A 274 5.56 0.82 -23.80
N MET A 275 5.59 1.33 -22.55
CA MET A 275 6.47 0.82 -21.50
C MET A 275 6.09 -0.62 -21.12
N ARG A 276 4.81 -0.92 -20.89
CA ARG A 276 4.34 -2.29 -20.63
C ARG A 276 4.67 -3.23 -21.76
N ALA A 277 4.40 -2.82 -23.01
CA ALA A 277 4.71 -3.62 -24.21
C ALA A 277 6.21 -3.93 -24.36
N ARG A 278 7.09 -3.04 -23.90
CA ARG A 278 8.53 -3.24 -23.92
C ARG A 278 9.02 -4.08 -22.73
N PHE A 279 8.49 -3.85 -21.54
CA PHE A 279 8.99 -4.44 -20.31
C PHE A 279 8.51 -5.89 -20.12
N PHE A 280 7.22 -6.18 -20.34
CA PHE A 280 6.65 -7.49 -20.01
C PHE A 280 7.26 -8.66 -20.78
N PRO A 281 7.50 -8.58 -22.11
CA PRO A 281 8.16 -9.67 -22.83
C PRO A 281 9.56 -9.97 -22.28
N ARG A 282 10.33 -8.93 -21.94
CA ARG A 282 11.66 -9.08 -21.35
C ARG A 282 11.61 -9.71 -19.96
N ALA A 283 10.63 -9.31 -19.14
CA ALA A 283 10.42 -9.89 -17.82
C ALA A 283 10.08 -11.40 -17.92
N VAL A 284 9.29 -11.81 -18.93
CA VAL A 284 9.01 -13.22 -19.21
C VAL A 284 10.28 -13.97 -19.64
N GLU A 285 11.03 -13.41 -20.58
CA GLU A 285 12.27 -14.02 -21.09
C GLU A 285 13.31 -14.24 -19.97
N GLN A 286 13.44 -13.26 -19.08
CA GLN A 286 14.37 -13.30 -17.98
C GLN A 286 13.84 -14.11 -16.78
N GLY A 287 12.57 -14.50 -16.77
CA GLY A 287 11.93 -15.10 -15.60
C GLY A 287 12.01 -14.18 -14.37
N ALA A 288 11.95 -12.85 -14.57
CA ALA A 288 12.20 -11.87 -13.53
C ALA A 288 11.21 -11.99 -12.37
N LEU A 289 11.71 -11.97 -11.14
CA LEU A 289 10.88 -11.77 -9.96
C LEU A 289 10.52 -10.28 -9.88
N ILE A 290 9.25 -10.01 -9.70
CA ILE A 290 8.68 -8.66 -9.74
C ILE A 290 7.97 -8.38 -8.42
N ALA A 291 8.11 -7.14 -7.92
CA ALA A 291 7.31 -6.59 -6.84
C ALA A 291 6.43 -5.45 -7.38
N ALA A 292 5.13 -5.49 -7.11
CA ALA A 292 4.15 -4.53 -7.60
C ALA A 292 3.27 -4.01 -6.45
N THR A 293 3.13 -2.68 -6.35
CA THR A 293 2.47 -2.01 -5.24
C THR A 293 1.00 -2.42 -5.08
N HIS A 294 0.25 -2.52 -6.19
CA HIS A 294 -1.19 -2.69 -6.15
C HIS A 294 -1.69 -4.12 -6.28
N MET A 295 -0.79 -5.08 -6.45
CA MET A 295 -1.16 -6.50 -6.52
C MET A 295 -1.49 -7.07 -5.13
N ALA A 296 -2.19 -8.21 -5.11
CA ALA A 296 -2.50 -8.92 -3.88
C ALA A 296 -1.22 -9.13 -3.05
N PHE A 297 -1.32 -8.87 -1.73
CA PHE A 297 -0.19 -9.00 -0.82
C PHE A 297 0.47 -10.39 -0.93
N PRO A 298 1.79 -10.45 -0.97
CA PRO A 298 2.80 -9.40 -0.79
C PRO A 298 3.18 -8.63 -2.07
N GLY A 299 2.43 -8.73 -3.15
CA GLY A 299 2.73 -8.08 -4.42
C GLY A 299 3.92 -8.68 -5.16
N LEU A 300 4.39 -9.85 -4.77
CA LEU A 300 5.52 -10.56 -5.38
C LEU A 300 5.04 -11.60 -6.38
N GLY A 301 5.62 -11.62 -7.56
CA GLY A 301 5.23 -12.55 -8.62
C GLY A 301 6.12 -12.49 -9.85
N ARG A 302 5.67 -13.14 -10.91
CA ARG A 302 6.30 -13.14 -12.23
C ARG A 302 5.26 -12.88 -13.30
N ILE A 303 5.68 -12.30 -14.40
CA ILE A 303 4.88 -12.29 -15.62
C ILE A 303 5.27 -13.55 -16.39
N VAL A 304 4.28 -14.35 -16.74
CA VAL A 304 4.48 -15.59 -17.49
C VAL A 304 3.65 -15.57 -18.78
N SER A 305 4.15 -16.21 -19.82
CA SER A 305 3.39 -16.41 -21.06
C SER A 305 2.60 -17.72 -20.98
N ASP A 306 1.29 -17.64 -21.24
CA ASP A 306 0.41 -18.79 -21.31
C ASP A 306 -0.41 -18.71 -22.61
N ARG A 307 -0.17 -19.63 -23.56
CA ARG A 307 -0.85 -19.71 -24.86
C ARG A 307 -0.88 -18.38 -25.64
N GLY A 308 0.22 -17.63 -25.54
CA GLY A 308 0.35 -16.34 -26.23
C GLY A 308 -0.23 -15.14 -25.47
N SER A 309 -0.82 -15.38 -24.29
CA SER A 309 -1.26 -14.33 -23.35
C SER A 309 -0.28 -14.20 -22.21
N LEU A 310 -0.15 -12.98 -21.70
CA LEU A 310 0.66 -12.73 -20.51
C LEU A 310 -0.23 -12.81 -19.27
N ARG A 311 0.26 -13.35 -18.18
CA ARG A 311 -0.46 -13.38 -16.91
C ARG A 311 0.48 -13.18 -15.72
N TRP A 312 -0.08 -12.66 -14.64
CA TRP A 312 0.61 -12.61 -13.36
C TRP A 312 0.57 -13.98 -12.68
N GLN A 313 1.73 -14.45 -12.27
CA GLN A 313 1.88 -15.63 -11.46
C GLN A 313 2.43 -15.18 -10.10
N PRO A 314 1.67 -15.26 -9.00
CA PRO A 314 2.20 -14.99 -7.69
C PRO A 314 3.44 -15.83 -7.40
N ALA A 315 4.42 -15.24 -6.70
CA ALA A 315 5.61 -15.95 -6.30
C ALA A 315 5.26 -17.06 -5.31
N ASP A 316 5.93 -18.17 -5.44
CA ASP A 316 5.86 -19.26 -4.46
C ASP A 316 6.67 -18.86 -3.20
N TRP A 317 6.19 -19.31 -2.04
CA TRP A 317 6.86 -19.06 -0.77
C TRP A 317 7.79 -20.21 -0.43
N ALA A 318 9.08 -19.96 -0.47
CA ALA A 318 10.05 -20.85 0.15
C ALA A 318 10.20 -20.42 1.63
N PHE A 319 9.60 -21.15 2.53
CA PHE A 319 9.93 -21.04 3.96
C PHE A 319 11.36 -21.56 4.13
N GLN A 320 12.30 -20.64 4.29
CA GLN A 320 13.62 -21.01 4.77
C GLN A 320 13.52 -21.12 6.29
N ALA A 321 13.73 -22.33 6.79
CA ALA A 321 13.86 -22.60 8.22
C ALA A 321 15.16 -22.00 8.78
#